data_943d2d68b55125f96f834b43c25c8fd5
#
_entry.id   943d2d68b55125f96f834b43c25c8fd5
#
_cell.length_a   1.000
_cell.length_b   1.000
_cell.length_c   1.000
_cell.angle_alpha   90.00
_cell.angle_beta   90.00
_cell.angle_gamma   90.00
#
_symmetry.space_group_name_H-M   'P 1'
#
loop_
_entity.id
_entity.type
_entity.pdbx_description
1 polymer ?
#
loop_
_entity_poly.entity_id
_entity_poly.type
_entity_poly.pdbx_seq_one_letter_code
_entity_poly.pdbx_strand_id
1 'polypeptide(L)'
;TTEIYTLSLHDALPIYLYSKDPKADMKFIFNVAGVNMIPELQRINGIGQASILGSRQYAMRIWLKPDRMRAYNVSTDEIMEALNSQSVIGSPGRIGRSDGKRAEALEYVLTYKGRFNEADEYKNVIIRSTPEGEILRLKDVAEVELGSEYYDIYSNKDEYPSAAIVLKQTYGSNATEVIERVKEKLEELKKTSFPPGMEYEISYDVSNFLDASIEKVIHTLGEAFILVALVVFLFLGDFRSTLIPTIAVPVSLIGAFIFMQMFGLTINLITLFALVLAIGIVVDDAIVVVEAVHAKMEEEHLSPYQAVKKVLKEISGAVIAITLLMTAVFVPVAFMSGPVGIFYRQFAITMATSIVLSGLVALTLTPVLCAMLLKNNHGKPRRKTPINRFLDWFNRGFEKLTGRYVGLLNKIVNRRLVTAVILIAFGLGIFGLSEKLPSGFIPSEDQGMIYAIIQTPPGSTLERTNDIARKLQAIAEKV
;
A
#
# COMPACT_ATOMS: atom_id res chain seq x y z
N THR A 1 -7.40 -9.71 29.79
CA THR A 1 -7.01 -10.04 28.41
C THR A 1 -6.89 -8.74 27.65
N THR A 2 -5.67 -8.20 27.62
CA THR A 2 -5.32 -7.04 26.81
C THR A 2 -5.30 -7.55 25.37
N GLU A 3 -6.35 -7.31 24.61
CA GLU A 3 -6.30 -7.46 23.16
C GLU A 3 -5.32 -6.44 22.64
N ILE A 4 -4.12 -6.89 22.35
CA ILE A 4 -3.16 -6.14 21.53
C ILE A 4 -3.78 -6.16 20.13
N TYR A 5 -4.49 -5.09 19.78
CA TYR A 5 -4.76 -4.82 18.38
C TYR A 5 -3.39 -4.58 17.74
N THR A 6 -2.81 -5.61 17.16
CA THR A 6 -1.81 -5.46 16.12
C THR A 6 -2.54 -4.80 14.95
N LEU A 7 -2.68 -3.48 15.03
CA LEU A 7 -2.97 -2.68 13.87
C LEU A 7 -1.86 -3.03 12.87
N SER A 8 -2.23 -3.68 11.79
CA SER A 8 -1.41 -3.69 10.60
C SER A 8 -1.26 -2.24 10.19
N LEU A 9 -0.20 -1.59 10.66
CA LEU A 9 0.12 -0.19 10.36
C LEU A 9 0.34 0.03 8.85
N HIS A 10 0.51 -1.06 8.10
CA HIS A 10 0.63 -1.04 6.64
C HIS A 10 -0.63 -0.57 5.89
N ASP A 11 -1.81 -0.66 6.53
CA ASP A 11 -3.08 -0.27 5.90
C ASP A 11 -3.66 1.02 6.49
N ALA A 12 -2.90 1.74 7.31
CA ALA A 12 -3.39 2.89 8.05
C ALA A 12 -2.52 4.13 7.83
N LEU A 13 -3.17 5.27 7.60
CA LEU A 13 -2.53 6.58 7.59
C LEU A 13 -2.65 7.20 9.00
N PRO A 14 -1.59 7.27 9.79
CA PRO A 14 -1.61 7.90 11.10
C PRO A 14 -1.42 9.41 10.98
N ILE A 15 -2.40 10.16 11.48
CA ILE A 15 -2.43 11.61 11.52
C ILE A 15 -2.42 12.04 12.98
N TYR A 16 -1.50 12.89 13.35
CA TYR A 16 -1.46 13.51 14.67
C TYR A 16 -2.02 14.92 14.61
N LEU A 17 -3.10 15.17 15.35
CA LEU A 17 -3.58 16.52 15.64
C LEU A 17 -2.98 16.95 16.96
N TYR A 18 -2.28 18.06 17.01
CA TYR A 18 -1.61 18.58 18.22
C TYR A 18 -1.73 20.10 18.33
N SER A 19 -1.45 20.63 19.51
CA SER A 19 -1.45 22.06 19.73
C SER A 19 -0.17 22.51 20.43
N LYS A 20 0.37 23.63 19.98
CA LYS A 20 1.49 24.32 20.61
C LYS A 20 1.03 25.28 21.70
N ASP A 21 -0.28 25.49 21.84
CA ASP A 21 -0.85 26.34 22.91
C ASP A 21 -0.83 25.56 24.25
N PRO A 22 -0.14 26.07 25.30
CA PRO A 22 -0.09 25.41 26.59
C PRO A 22 -1.47 25.26 27.27
N LYS A 23 -2.48 26.03 26.84
CA LYS A 23 -3.85 25.96 27.36
C LYS A 23 -4.68 24.83 26.72
N ALA A 24 -4.25 24.31 25.58
CA ALA A 24 -4.94 23.23 24.89
C ALA A 24 -4.60 21.90 25.56
N ASP A 25 -5.49 21.41 26.40
CA ASP A 25 -5.32 20.08 26.99
C ASP A 25 -5.67 18.95 26.00
N MET A 26 -5.28 17.75 26.34
CA MET A 26 -5.51 16.58 25.49
C MET A 26 -7.01 16.36 25.21
N LYS A 27 -7.90 16.63 26.18
CA LYS A 27 -9.35 16.49 26.01
C LYS A 27 -9.90 17.41 24.93
N PHE A 28 -9.42 18.65 24.92
CA PHE A 28 -9.78 19.63 23.90
C PHE A 28 -9.34 19.17 22.51
N ILE A 29 -8.11 18.67 22.37
CA ILE A 29 -7.57 18.19 21.10
C ILE A 29 -8.39 16.98 20.59
N PHE A 30 -8.70 16.02 21.48
CA PHE A 30 -9.55 14.87 21.15
C PHE A 30 -10.96 15.28 20.74
N ASN A 31 -11.54 16.27 21.41
CA ASN A 31 -12.87 16.78 21.07
C ASN A 31 -12.88 17.44 19.68
N VAL A 32 -11.89 18.27 19.37
CA VAL A 32 -11.76 18.87 18.03
C VAL A 32 -11.57 17.79 16.96
N ALA A 33 -10.71 16.79 17.22
CA ALA A 33 -10.52 15.67 16.32
C ALA A 33 -11.84 14.92 16.06
N GLY A 34 -12.58 14.59 17.13
CA GLY A 34 -13.81 13.81 17.05
C GLY A 34 -14.97 14.54 16.38
N VAL A 35 -15.12 15.84 16.65
CA VAL A 35 -16.26 16.63 16.14
C VAL A 35 -15.98 17.20 14.76
N ASN A 36 -14.76 17.70 14.51
CA ASN A 36 -14.46 18.46 13.30
C ASN A 36 -13.73 17.63 12.24
N MET A 37 -12.87 16.67 12.64
CA MET A 37 -12.04 15.94 11.67
C MET A 37 -12.64 14.59 11.28
N ILE A 38 -12.99 13.75 12.24
CA ILE A 38 -13.44 12.38 11.97
C ILE A 38 -14.60 12.33 10.98
N PRO A 39 -15.70 13.11 11.15
CA PRO A 39 -16.82 13.06 10.22
C PRO A 39 -16.45 13.49 8.80
N GLU A 40 -15.60 14.49 8.67
CA GLU A 40 -15.16 15.00 7.37
C GLU A 40 -14.22 14.03 6.66
N LEU A 41 -13.29 13.41 7.40
CA LEU A 41 -12.39 12.40 6.85
C LEU A 41 -13.15 11.12 6.43
N GLN A 42 -14.17 10.72 7.17
CA GLN A 42 -15.01 9.56 6.82
C GLN A 42 -15.82 9.76 5.54
N ARG A 43 -16.12 11.01 5.14
CA ARG A 43 -16.84 11.32 3.89
C ARG A 43 -15.97 11.22 2.64
N ILE A 44 -14.66 11.12 2.80
CA ILE A 44 -13.75 11.00 1.66
C ILE A 44 -13.97 9.64 0.99
N ASN A 45 -14.21 9.67 -0.32
CA ASN A 45 -14.37 8.43 -1.09
C ASN A 45 -13.08 7.61 -1.06
N GLY A 46 -13.18 6.36 -0.67
CA GLY A 46 -12.04 5.45 -0.48
C GLY A 46 -11.60 5.30 0.99
N ILE A 47 -12.14 6.07 1.93
CA ILE A 47 -11.97 5.85 3.37
C ILE A 47 -13.06 4.88 3.87
N GLY A 48 -12.63 3.75 4.41
CA GLY A 48 -13.52 2.76 5.03
C GLY A 48 -13.77 3.05 6.51
N GLN A 49 -12.78 3.58 7.21
CA GLN A 49 -12.89 3.92 8.63
C GLN A 49 -11.93 5.06 8.98
N ALA A 50 -12.42 6.02 9.76
CA ALA A 50 -11.60 7.00 10.46
C ALA A 50 -11.88 6.90 11.96
N SER A 51 -10.85 6.76 12.77
CA SER A 51 -10.98 6.61 14.22
C SER A 51 -9.82 7.28 14.94
N ILE A 52 -10.07 7.75 16.18
CA ILE A 52 -9.02 8.24 17.06
C ILE A 52 -8.54 7.05 17.89
N LEU A 53 -7.22 6.90 18.02
CA LEU A 53 -6.65 5.93 18.93
C LEU A 53 -6.91 6.35 20.37
N GLY A 54 -7.73 5.56 21.06
CA GLY A 54 -8.21 5.87 22.40
C GLY A 54 -9.39 6.81 22.43
N SER A 55 -9.94 7.04 23.62
CA SER A 55 -11.03 7.96 23.83
C SER A 55 -10.71 8.86 25.02
N ARG A 56 -10.67 10.16 24.74
CA ARG A 56 -10.58 11.20 25.77
C ARG A 56 -11.68 12.25 25.59
N GLN A 57 -12.85 11.78 25.17
CA GLN A 57 -14.02 12.65 25.08
C GLN A 57 -14.38 13.21 26.44
N TYR A 58 -14.99 14.40 26.44
CA TYR A 58 -15.49 14.99 27.68
C TYR A 58 -16.57 14.11 28.28
N ALA A 59 -16.41 13.84 29.57
CA ALA A 59 -17.40 13.12 30.34
C ALA A 59 -17.57 13.77 31.73
N MET A 60 -18.79 13.80 32.23
CA MET A 60 -19.02 14.20 33.59
C MET A 60 -18.61 13.08 34.53
N ARG A 61 -17.54 13.31 35.32
CA ARG A 61 -17.00 12.35 36.28
C ARG A 61 -17.65 12.55 37.63
N ILE A 62 -18.17 11.49 38.20
CA ILE A 62 -18.81 11.47 39.51
C ILE A 62 -18.01 10.50 40.39
N TRP A 63 -17.17 11.04 41.23
CA TRP A 63 -16.34 10.26 42.14
C TRP A 63 -17.11 10.03 43.43
N LEU A 64 -17.64 8.83 43.62
CA LEU A 64 -18.40 8.45 44.79
C LEU A 64 -17.48 8.37 46.01
N LYS A 65 -17.97 8.88 47.15
CA LYS A 65 -17.27 8.84 48.45
C LYS A 65 -17.91 7.75 49.35
N PRO A 66 -17.35 6.51 49.41
CA PRO A 66 -18.02 5.38 50.09
C PRO A 66 -18.32 5.67 51.57
N ASP A 67 -17.47 6.42 52.27
CA ASP A 67 -17.67 6.76 53.66
C ASP A 67 -18.88 7.68 53.86
N ARG A 68 -19.05 8.68 52.95
CA ARG A 68 -20.23 9.54 52.93
C ARG A 68 -21.50 8.76 52.59
N MET A 69 -21.40 7.91 51.57
CA MET A 69 -22.52 7.05 51.17
C MET A 69 -23.01 6.18 52.36
N ARG A 70 -22.07 5.59 53.09
CA ARG A 70 -22.40 4.82 54.32
C ARG A 70 -23.05 5.70 55.41
N ALA A 71 -22.52 6.88 55.67
CA ALA A 71 -23.06 7.79 56.66
C ALA A 71 -24.51 8.24 56.35
N TYR A 72 -24.83 8.41 55.06
CA TYR A 72 -26.18 8.81 54.65
C TYR A 72 -27.05 7.59 54.21
N ASN A 73 -26.53 6.39 54.33
CA ASN A 73 -27.21 5.12 53.94
C ASN A 73 -27.77 5.18 52.50
N VAL A 74 -26.91 5.59 51.55
CA VAL A 74 -27.24 5.73 50.11
C VAL A 74 -26.51 4.63 49.31
N SER A 75 -27.23 4.01 48.42
CA SER A 75 -26.67 3.04 47.48
C SER A 75 -26.24 3.68 46.15
N THR A 76 -25.38 2.99 45.41
CA THR A 76 -25.00 3.39 44.05
C THR A 76 -26.21 3.46 43.12
N ASP A 77 -27.14 2.52 43.28
CA ASP A 77 -28.35 2.40 42.44
C ASP A 77 -29.26 3.61 42.62
N GLU A 78 -29.43 4.10 43.88
CA GLU A 78 -30.20 5.34 44.16
C GLU A 78 -29.57 6.55 43.48
N ILE A 79 -28.23 6.65 43.46
CA ILE A 79 -27.51 7.73 42.78
C ILE A 79 -27.76 7.64 41.26
N MET A 80 -27.64 6.45 40.69
CA MET A 80 -27.90 6.23 39.26
C MET A 80 -29.33 6.54 38.86
N GLU A 81 -30.32 6.14 39.68
CA GLU A 81 -31.72 6.45 39.46
C GLU A 81 -32.00 7.97 39.51
N ALA A 82 -31.41 8.64 40.49
CA ALA A 82 -31.52 10.12 40.63
C ALA A 82 -30.93 10.85 39.42
N LEU A 83 -29.76 10.39 38.93
CA LEU A 83 -29.14 10.93 37.73
C LEU A 83 -29.97 10.70 36.48
N ASN A 84 -30.47 9.48 36.28
CA ASN A 84 -31.28 9.10 35.14
C ASN A 84 -32.64 9.80 35.11
N SER A 85 -33.20 10.09 36.26
CA SER A 85 -34.52 10.77 36.35
C SER A 85 -34.44 12.30 36.16
N GLN A 86 -33.32 12.94 36.54
CA GLN A 86 -33.19 14.40 36.54
C GLN A 86 -32.40 14.94 35.34
N SER A 87 -31.57 14.12 34.68
CA SER A 87 -30.78 14.53 33.52
C SER A 87 -31.27 13.80 32.24
N VAL A 88 -32.51 14.08 31.83
CA VAL A 88 -33.19 13.39 30.73
C VAL A 88 -33.36 14.32 29.54
N ILE A 89 -33.22 13.77 28.35
CA ILE A 89 -33.63 14.43 27.11
C ILE A 89 -35.02 13.91 26.75
N GLY A 90 -36.03 14.77 26.76
CA GLY A 90 -37.38 14.41 26.39
C GLY A 90 -38.09 15.55 25.68
N SER A 91 -39.22 15.27 25.10
CA SER A 91 -40.12 16.27 24.55
C SER A 91 -41.34 16.41 25.47
N PRO A 92 -41.41 17.48 26.28
CA PRO A 92 -42.50 17.64 27.23
C PRO A 92 -43.86 17.88 26.58
N GLY A 93 -43.87 18.16 25.26
CA GLY A 93 -45.08 18.34 24.51
C GLY A 93 -45.59 19.81 24.46
N ARG A 94 -46.90 19.96 24.19
CA ARG A 94 -47.56 21.23 24.07
C ARG A 94 -48.92 21.19 24.78
N ILE A 95 -49.33 22.30 25.36
CA ILE A 95 -50.64 22.48 26.00
C ILE A 95 -51.47 23.38 25.09
N GLY A 96 -52.78 23.09 24.97
CA GLY A 96 -53.72 23.89 24.17
C GLY A 96 -53.73 23.52 22.69
N ARG A 97 -53.17 22.34 22.31
CA ARG A 97 -53.25 21.84 20.92
C ARG A 97 -54.69 21.51 20.57
N SER A 98 -55.22 22.16 19.53
CA SER A 98 -56.57 21.86 19.00
C SER A 98 -56.58 20.44 18.40
N ASP A 99 -57.61 19.67 18.75
CA ASP A 99 -57.92 18.38 18.13
C ASP A 99 -58.79 18.51 16.86
N GLY A 100 -59.04 19.75 16.40
CA GLY A 100 -59.90 20.06 15.26
C GLY A 100 -61.38 20.13 15.60
N LYS A 101 -61.78 19.78 16.84
CA LYS A 101 -63.17 19.82 17.30
C LYS A 101 -63.46 21.00 18.21
N ARG A 102 -62.47 21.51 18.90
CA ARG A 102 -62.51 22.70 19.73
C ARG A 102 -61.43 23.68 19.32
N ALA A 103 -61.81 24.92 19.09
CA ALA A 103 -60.86 25.99 18.81
C ALA A 103 -60.25 26.47 20.12
N GLU A 104 -58.98 26.11 20.35
CA GLU A 104 -58.19 26.70 21.42
C GLU A 104 -57.54 27.99 20.94
N ALA A 105 -57.61 29.05 21.75
CA ALA A 105 -57.07 30.36 21.38
C ALA A 105 -55.57 30.46 21.43
N LEU A 106 -54.90 29.63 22.22
CA LEU A 106 -53.46 29.69 22.48
C LEU A 106 -52.91 28.28 22.65
N GLU A 107 -51.76 28.04 22.00
CA GLU A 107 -50.96 26.82 22.16
C GLU A 107 -49.64 27.21 22.88
N TYR A 108 -49.32 26.53 23.97
CA TYR A 108 -48.07 26.73 24.70
C TYR A 108 -47.14 25.57 24.51
N VAL A 109 -45.94 25.85 24.04
CA VAL A 109 -44.85 24.87 24.00
C VAL A 109 -44.22 24.75 25.37
N LEU A 110 -44.25 23.55 25.93
CA LEU A 110 -43.57 23.30 27.21
C LEU A 110 -42.04 23.18 26.94
N THR A 111 -41.26 23.95 27.69
CA THR A 111 -39.84 23.88 27.68
C THR A 111 -39.33 23.42 29.04
N TYR A 112 -38.30 22.66 29.08
CA TYR A 112 -37.61 22.26 30.29
C TYR A 112 -36.09 22.32 30.06
N LYS A 113 -35.29 22.28 31.14
CA LYS A 113 -33.86 22.50 31.08
C LYS A 113 -33.13 21.37 30.32
N GLY A 114 -33.69 20.18 30.31
CA GLY A 114 -33.12 19.04 29.61
C GLY A 114 -31.92 18.42 30.34
N ARG A 115 -30.97 17.91 29.54
CA ARG A 115 -29.74 17.32 30.07
C ARG A 115 -28.83 18.38 30.69
N PHE A 116 -28.24 18.05 31.82
CA PHE A 116 -27.26 18.94 32.48
C PHE A 116 -25.96 18.98 31.68
N ASN A 117 -25.32 20.16 31.60
CA ASN A 117 -24.09 20.38 30.85
C ASN A 117 -22.92 20.80 31.75
N GLU A 118 -23.19 21.33 32.94
CA GLU A 118 -22.19 21.86 33.87
C GLU A 118 -22.06 21.00 35.13
N ALA A 119 -20.85 20.90 35.66
CA ALA A 119 -20.60 20.12 36.88
C ALA A 119 -21.46 20.57 38.06
N ASP A 120 -21.72 21.88 38.18
CA ASP A 120 -22.51 22.45 39.29
C ASP A 120 -24.01 22.06 39.21
N GLU A 121 -24.52 21.79 38.02
CA GLU A 121 -25.87 21.27 37.85
C GLU A 121 -25.97 19.85 38.37
N TYR A 122 -24.99 19.00 38.01
CA TYR A 122 -24.90 17.63 38.52
C TYR A 122 -24.68 17.58 40.04
N LYS A 123 -23.86 18.47 40.61
CA LYS A 123 -23.68 18.58 42.08
C LYS A 123 -24.99 18.78 42.82
N ASN A 124 -25.94 19.46 42.21
CA ASN A 124 -27.24 19.81 42.80
C ASN A 124 -28.33 18.77 42.52
N VAL A 125 -28.07 17.66 41.84
CA VAL A 125 -29.00 16.55 41.69
C VAL A 125 -29.46 16.06 43.05
N ILE A 126 -30.78 15.94 43.23
CA ILE A 126 -31.40 15.48 44.47
C ILE A 126 -31.44 13.96 44.48
N ILE A 127 -30.77 13.35 45.44
CA ILE A 127 -30.80 11.90 45.64
C ILE A 127 -32.03 11.50 46.46
N ARG A 128 -32.25 12.21 47.56
CA ARG A 128 -33.36 11.91 48.49
C ARG A 128 -33.85 13.22 49.14
N SER A 129 -35.14 13.28 49.41
CA SER A 129 -35.75 14.32 50.25
C SER A 129 -36.60 13.66 51.33
N THR A 130 -36.53 14.24 52.55
CA THR A 130 -37.36 13.79 53.66
C THR A 130 -38.62 14.64 53.80
N PRO A 131 -39.69 14.12 54.43
CA PRO A 131 -40.89 14.91 54.67
C PRO A 131 -40.67 16.15 55.51
N GLU A 132 -39.59 16.14 56.31
CA GLU A 132 -39.17 17.26 57.18
C GLU A 132 -38.43 18.37 56.39
N GLY A 133 -38.19 18.16 55.08
CA GLY A 133 -37.59 19.16 54.21
C GLY A 133 -36.05 19.05 54.05
N GLU A 134 -35.44 18.00 54.63
CA GLU A 134 -34.02 17.74 54.39
C GLU A 134 -33.80 17.19 52.99
N ILE A 135 -32.81 17.76 52.26
CA ILE A 135 -32.50 17.38 50.91
C ILE A 135 -31.06 16.91 50.85
N LEU A 136 -30.87 15.63 50.44
CA LEU A 136 -29.56 15.06 50.18
C LEU A 136 -29.24 15.24 48.69
N ARG A 137 -28.12 15.88 48.41
CA ARG A 137 -27.67 16.16 47.04
C ARG A 137 -26.45 15.34 46.66
N LEU A 138 -26.19 15.21 45.37
CA LEU A 138 -25.06 14.45 44.86
C LEU A 138 -23.70 14.95 45.42
N LYS A 139 -23.54 16.26 45.57
CA LYS A 139 -22.33 16.86 46.18
C LYS A 139 -22.02 16.41 47.62
N ASP A 140 -23.02 15.91 48.35
CA ASP A 140 -22.85 15.47 49.73
C ASP A 140 -22.21 14.11 49.83
N VAL A 141 -22.34 13.26 48.74
CA VAL A 141 -21.86 11.89 48.68
C VAL A 141 -20.85 11.64 47.57
N ALA A 142 -20.64 12.62 46.66
CA ALA A 142 -19.74 12.49 45.52
C ALA A 142 -19.04 13.84 45.24
N GLU A 143 -17.95 13.74 44.50
CA GLU A 143 -17.29 14.85 43.84
C GLU A 143 -17.57 14.80 42.35
N VAL A 144 -17.95 15.96 41.77
CA VAL A 144 -18.34 16.05 40.38
C VAL A 144 -17.44 17.01 39.63
N GLU A 145 -16.86 16.56 38.55
CA GLU A 145 -15.99 17.36 37.67
C GLU A 145 -16.20 17.02 36.19
N LEU A 146 -15.95 17.99 35.34
CA LEU A 146 -15.85 17.74 33.91
C LEU A 146 -14.47 17.15 33.61
N GLY A 147 -14.42 15.84 33.33
CA GLY A 147 -13.21 15.07 33.12
C GLY A 147 -13.18 14.45 31.73
N SER A 148 -12.43 13.36 31.62
CA SER A 148 -12.35 12.52 30.43
C SER A 148 -13.10 11.21 30.63
N GLU A 149 -13.66 10.66 29.55
CA GLU A 149 -14.30 9.33 29.58
C GLU A 149 -13.33 8.24 30.02
N TYR A 150 -12.10 8.25 29.48
CA TYR A 150 -11.02 7.33 29.86
C TYR A 150 -9.73 8.11 30.16
N TYR A 151 -8.86 7.50 30.97
CA TYR A 151 -7.54 8.06 31.33
C TYR A 151 -6.39 7.12 30.95
N ASP A 152 -6.67 6.07 30.15
CA ASP A 152 -5.76 4.96 29.92
C ASP A 152 -4.80 5.17 28.73
N ILE A 153 -4.86 6.34 28.10
CA ILE A 153 -4.08 6.62 26.89
C ILE A 153 -3.43 8.01 26.96
N TYR A 154 -2.15 8.02 26.67
CA TYR A 154 -1.40 9.22 26.30
C TYR A 154 -1.01 9.15 24.84
N SER A 155 -1.21 10.27 24.14
CA SER A 155 -0.69 10.47 22.78
C SER A 155 0.04 11.80 22.75
N ASN A 156 1.31 11.77 22.40
CA ASN A 156 2.15 12.94 22.29
C ASN A 156 2.83 12.96 20.90
N LYS A 157 3.01 14.14 20.37
CA LYS A 157 3.83 14.41 19.19
C LYS A 157 4.90 15.43 19.59
N ASP A 158 6.17 15.05 19.57
CA ASP A 158 7.29 15.90 19.97
C ASP A 158 7.02 16.63 21.30
N GLU A 159 6.63 15.88 22.34
CA GLU A 159 6.24 16.36 23.68
C GLU A 159 4.93 17.16 23.77
N TYR A 160 4.32 17.55 22.64
CA TYR A 160 2.99 18.20 22.64
C TYR A 160 1.87 17.17 22.79
N PRO A 161 0.84 17.48 23.61
CA PRO A 161 -0.36 16.65 23.65
C PRO A 161 -0.97 16.51 22.25
N SER A 162 -1.34 15.31 21.89
CA SER A 162 -1.88 15.03 20.54
C SER A 162 -3.04 14.04 20.56
N ALA A 163 -3.85 14.06 19.51
CA ALA A 163 -4.80 13.01 19.20
C ALA A 163 -4.30 12.25 17.95
N ALA A 164 -4.07 10.96 18.10
CA ALA A 164 -3.67 10.11 16.99
C ALA A 164 -4.91 9.61 16.26
N ILE A 165 -5.08 10.01 15.02
CA ILE A 165 -6.17 9.61 14.12
C ILE A 165 -5.63 8.56 13.17
N VAL A 166 -6.37 7.46 13.00
CA VAL A 166 -6.03 6.38 12.09
C VAL A 166 -7.11 6.28 11.03
N LEU A 167 -6.69 6.34 9.76
CA LEU A 167 -7.54 6.15 8.60
C LEU A 167 -7.27 4.78 8.00
N LYS A 168 -8.33 4.01 7.74
CA LYS A 168 -8.27 2.77 6.98
C LYS A 168 -8.98 2.96 5.65
N GLN A 169 -8.32 2.58 4.59
CA GLN A 169 -8.93 2.65 3.27
C GLN A 169 -9.91 1.50 3.01
N THR A 170 -10.82 1.73 2.07
CA THR A 170 -11.74 0.69 1.57
C THR A 170 -10.97 -0.27 0.68
N TYR A 171 -11.27 -1.55 0.79
CA TYR A 171 -10.69 -2.57 -0.08
C TYR A 171 -10.88 -2.23 -1.56
N GLY A 172 -9.79 -2.29 -2.33
CA GLY A 172 -9.79 -2.00 -3.77
C GLY A 172 -9.70 -0.51 -4.14
N SER A 173 -9.64 0.41 -3.17
CA SER A 173 -9.37 1.82 -3.44
C SER A 173 -7.89 2.06 -3.77
N ASN A 174 -7.61 3.12 -4.53
CA ASN A 174 -6.24 3.55 -4.83
C ASN A 174 -5.67 4.34 -3.64
N ALA A 175 -4.63 3.80 -3.01
CA ALA A 175 -4.02 4.40 -1.82
C ALA A 175 -3.50 5.82 -2.07
N THR A 176 -2.75 6.04 -3.15
CA THR A 176 -2.17 7.35 -3.48
C THR A 176 -3.25 8.41 -3.67
N GLU A 177 -4.30 8.09 -4.43
CA GLU A 177 -5.42 9.01 -4.68
C GLU A 177 -6.22 9.33 -3.41
N VAL A 178 -6.42 8.33 -2.54
CA VAL A 178 -7.08 8.53 -1.25
C VAL A 178 -6.25 9.42 -0.35
N ILE A 179 -4.92 9.21 -0.28
CA ILE A 179 -4.01 10.02 0.53
C ILE A 179 -3.97 11.48 0.04
N GLU A 180 -3.96 11.71 -1.28
CA GLU A 180 -4.03 13.07 -1.82
C GLU A 180 -5.32 13.79 -1.39
N ARG A 181 -6.48 13.14 -1.54
CA ARG A 181 -7.76 13.70 -1.07
C ARG A 181 -7.78 13.97 0.43
N VAL A 182 -7.13 13.10 1.22
CA VAL A 182 -6.98 13.31 2.67
C VAL A 182 -6.13 14.55 2.94
N LYS A 183 -4.99 14.71 2.25
CA LYS A 183 -4.13 15.89 2.40
C LYS A 183 -4.86 17.18 2.04
N GLU A 184 -5.58 17.19 0.92
CA GLU A 184 -6.41 18.34 0.49
C GLU A 184 -7.47 18.69 1.55
N LYS A 185 -8.18 17.67 2.07
CA LYS A 185 -9.19 17.87 3.11
C LYS A 185 -8.59 18.36 4.42
N LEU A 186 -7.42 17.87 4.82
CA LEU A 186 -6.72 18.34 6.02
C LEU A 186 -6.30 19.81 5.89
N GLU A 187 -5.82 20.24 4.72
CA GLU A 187 -5.51 21.64 4.45
C GLU A 187 -6.75 22.56 4.47
N GLU A 188 -7.89 22.06 3.96
CA GLU A 188 -9.17 22.75 4.08
C GLU A 188 -9.60 22.89 5.55
N LEU A 189 -9.58 21.80 6.32
CA LEU A 189 -9.94 21.78 7.73
C LEU A 189 -9.02 22.68 8.58
N LYS A 190 -7.73 22.73 8.26
CA LYS A 190 -6.77 23.62 8.92
C LYS A 190 -7.18 25.08 8.79
N LYS A 191 -7.72 25.48 7.63
CA LYS A 191 -8.14 26.86 7.37
C LYS A 191 -9.51 27.21 7.94
N THR A 192 -10.42 26.23 8.00
CA THR A 192 -11.84 26.47 8.30
C THR A 192 -12.27 26.08 9.70
N SER A 193 -11.62 25.07 10.29
CA SER A 193 -12.14 24.38 11.48
C SER A 193 -11.16 24.25 12.62
N PHE A 194 -9.86 24.50 12.39
CA PHE A 194 -8.87 24.37 13.47
C PHE A 194 -8.84 25.64 14.34
N PRO A 195 -8.86 25.46 15.64
CA PRO A 195 -8.59 26.55 16.57
C PRO A 195 -7.17 27.12 16.40
N PRO A 196 -6.93 28.40 16.77
CA PRO A 196 -5.60 28.98 16.70
C PRO A 196 -4.56 28.15 17.47
N GLY A 197 -3.38 27.95 16.86
CA GLY A 197 -2.29 27.17 17.45
C GLY A 197 -2.40 25.66 17.31
N MET A 198 -3.45 25.15 16.66
CA MET A 198 -3.62 23.74 16.37
C MET A 198 -3.04 23.39 15.00
N GLU A 199 -2.27 22.32 14.95
CA GLU A 199 -1.59 21.82 13.75
C GLU A 199 -1.80 20.31 13.60
N TYR A 200 -1.61 19.82 12.39
CA TYR A 200 -1.61 18.38 12.13
C TYR A 200 -0.30 17.94 11.48
N GLU A 201 0.03 16.68 11.63
CA GLU A 201 1.14 16.04 10.97
C GLU A 201 0.78 14.61 10.60
N ILE A 202 1.15 14.20 9.39
CA ILE A 202 1.08 12.81 8.94
C ILE A 202 2.41 12.17 9.26
N SER A 203 2.46 11.31 10.30
CA SER A 203 3.73 10.74 10.76
C SER A 203 4.28 9.65 9.84
N TYR A 204 3.41 8.96 9.14
CA TYR A 204 3.79 7.98 8.14
C TYR A 204 2.90 8.11 6.92
N ASP A 205 3.51 8.49 5.82
CA ASP A 205 2.86 8.67 4.53
C ASP A 205 3.33 7.58 3.57
N VAL A 206 2.50 6.55 3.42
CA VAL A 206 2.76 5.43 2.52
C VAL A 206 2.92 5.90 1.06
N SER A 207 2.28 7.02 0.67
CA SER A 207 2.39 7.52 -0.71
C SER A 207 3.82 7.90 -1.06
N ASN A 208 4.59 8.48 -0.14
CA ASN A 208 5.98 8.85 -0.38
C ASN A 208 6.85 7.62 -0.73
N PHE A 209 6.63 6.51 -0.01
CA PHE A 209 7.32 5.25 -0.29
C PHE A 209 6.87 4.64 -1.63
N LEU A 210 5.56 4.66 -1.90
CA LEU A 210 5.01 4.15 -3.16
C LEU A 210 5.50 4.96 -4.35
N ASP A 211 5.46 6.29 -4.27
CA ASP A 211 5.89 7.19 -5.34
C ASP A 211 7.40 7.04 -5.64
N ALA A 212 8.23 7.03 -4.58
CA ALA A 212 9.66 6.78 -4.73
C ALA A 212 9.95 5.39 -5.31
N SER A 213 9.17 4.37 -4.92
CA SER A 213 9.31 3.01 -5.45
C SER A 213 8.88 2.92 -6.91
N ILE A 214 7.76 3.55 -7.28
CA ILE A 214 7.27 3.60 -8.67
C ILE A 214 8.28 4.36 -9.54
N GLU A 215 8.76 5.52 -9.11
CA GLU A 215 9.78 6.30 -9.81
C GLU A 215 11.05 5.46 -10.03
N LYS A 216 11.53 4.78 -8.99
CA LYS A 216 12.70 3.89 -9.10
C LYS A 216 12.49 2.75 -10.10
N VAL A 217 11.31 2.14 -10.12
CA VAL A 217 11.00 1.08 -11.08
C VAL A 217 10.90 1.61 -12.51
N ILE A 218 10.33 2.79 -12.73
CA ILE A 218 10.30 3.45 -14.04
C ILE A 218 11.71 3.76 -14.54
N HIS A 219 12.58 4.27 -13.67
CA HIS A 219 14.00 4.44 -13.99
C HIS A 219 14.68 3.11 -14.35
N THR A 220 14.46 2.08 -13.54
CA THR A 220 14.98 0.73 -13.80
C THR A 220 14.47 0.15 -15.12
N LEU A 221 13.21 0.41 -15.48
CA LEU A 221 12.63 0.03 -16.77
C LEU A 221 13.41 0.68 -17.94
N GLY A 222 13.72 1.97 -17.83
CA GLY A 222 14.54 2.70 -18.79
C GLY A 222 15.98 2.17 -18.87
N GLU A 223 16.61 1.93 -17.73
CA GLU A 223 17.97 1.35 -17.64
C GLU A 223 18.02 -0.06 -18.27
N ALA A 224 17.05 -0.91 -17.93
CA ALA A 224 16.93 -2.26 -18.48
C ALA A 224 16.75 -2.23 -20.00
N PHE A 225 15.91 -1.33 -20.51
CA PHE A 225 15.71 -1.15 -21.95
C PHE A 225 16.99 -0.73 -22.67
N ILE A 226 17.75 0.24 -22.13
CA ILE A 226 19.03 0.69 -22.68
C ILE A 226 20.06 -0.44 -22.64
N LEU A 227 20.15 -1.15 -21.52
CA LEU A 227 21.08 -2.26 -21.35
C LEU A 227 20.80 -3.38 -22.36
N VAL A 228 19.53 -3.75 -22.51
CA VAL A 228 19.10 -4.75 -23.49
C VAL A 228 19.43 -4.31 -24.91
N ALA A 229 19.11 -3.07 -25.29
CA ALA A 229 19.45 -2.53 -26.60
C ALA A 229 20.97 -2.57 -26.86
N LEU A 230 21.79 -2.26 -25.84
CA LEU A 230 23.24 -2.33 -25.92
C LEU A 230 23.73 -3.78 -26.11
N VAL A 231 23.21 -4.72 -25.35
CA VAL A 231 23.55 -6.14 -25.48
C VAL A 231 23.19 -6.66 -26.87
N VAL A 232 21.96 -6.38 -27.32
CA VAL A 232 21.52 -6.76 -28.68
C VAL A 232 22.42 -6.14 -29.75
N PHE A 233 22.86 -4.90 -29.56
CA PHE A 233 23.81 -4.26 -30.47
C PHE A 233 25.18 -4.95 -30.50
N LEU A 234 25.67 -5.42 -29.36
CA LEU A 234 26.93 -6.15 -29.29
C LEU A 234 26.89 -7.48 -30.06
N PHE A 235 25.77 -8.19 -29.95
CA PHE A 235 25.63 -9.51 -30.61
C PHE A 235 25.28 -9.40 -32.10
N LEU A 236 24.36 -8.51 -32.48
CA LEU A 236 23.97 -8.33 -33.89
C LEU A 236 25.00 -7.53 -34.70
N GLY A 237 25.80 -6.69 -34.05
CA GLY A 237 26.87 -5.91 -34.66
C GLY A 237 26.42 -4.91 -35.74
N ASP A 238 25.12 -4.64 -35.85
CA ASP A 238 24.54 -3.69 -36.80
C ASP A 238 23.40 -2.87 -36.16
N PHE A 239 23.49 -1.56 -36.29
CA PHE A 239 22.52 -0.65 -35.69
C PHE A 239 21.09 -0.86 -36.21
N ARG A 240 20.92 -1.22 -37.48
CA ARG A 240 19.60 -1.44 -38.08
C ARG A 240 18.93 -2.69 -37.55
N SER A 241 19.69 -3.77 -37.43
CA SER A 241 19.25 -5.02 -36.84
C SER A 241 18.84 -4.81 -35.36
N THR A 242 19.62 -4.01 -34.62
CA THR A 242 19.34 -3.66 -33.22
C THR A 242 18.08 -2.82 -33.06
N LEU A 243 17.83 -1.89 -33.99
CA LEU A 243 16.66 -1.00 -33.91
C LEU A 243 15.33 -1.78 -33.96
N ILE A 244 15.30 -2.95 -34.59
CA ILE A 244 14.08 -3.76 -34.73
C ILE A 244 13.58 -4.28 -33.39
N PRO A 245 14.37 -5.04 -32.60
CA PRO A 245 13.95 -5.45 -31.25
C PRO A 245 13.73 -4.23 -30.33
N THR A 246 14.53 -3.17 -30.47
CA THR A 246 14.39 -1.94 -29.70
C THR A 246 13.05 -1.24 -29.91
N ILE A 247 12.45 -1.33 -31.09
CA ILE A 247 11.08 -0.84 -31.36
C ILE A 247 10.02 -1.83 -30.89
N ALA A 248 10.27 -3.13 -31.03
CA ALA A 248 9.31 -4.19 -30.68
C ALA A 248 8.97 -4.18 -29.18
N VAL A 249 9.95 -3.92 -28.30
CA VAL A 249 9.76 -3.91 -26.84
C VAL A 249 8.76 -2.84 -26.37
N PRO A 250 8.94 -1.55 -26.66
CA PRO A 250 7.96 -0.53 -26.25
C PRO A 250 6.55 -0.82 -26.78
N VAL A 251 6.43 -1.32 -28.02
CA VAL A 251 5.11 -1.66 -28.59
C VAL A 251 4.44 -2.77 -27.81
N SER A 252 5.17 -3.81 -27.43
CA SER A 252 4.63 -4.92 -26.62
C SER A 252 4.27 -4.46 -25.21
N LEU A 253 5.10 -3.62 -24.57
CA LEU A 253 4.83 -3.10 -23.23
C LEU A 253 3.63 -2.14 -23.20
N ILE A 254 3.53 -1.22 -24.18
CA ILE A 254 2.37 -0.33 -24.31
C ILE A 254 1.10 -1.15 -24.54
N GLY A 255 1.20 -2.19 -25.38
CA GLY A 255 0.10 -3.13 -25.59
C GLY A 255 -0.32 -3.83 -24.29
N ALA A 256 0.62 -4.20 -23.42
CA ALA A 256 0.31 -4.82 -22.14
C ALA A 256 -0.53 -3.90 -21.23
N PHE A 257 -0.29 -2.57 -21.22
CA PHE A 257 -1.12 -1.62 -20.49
C PHE A 257 -2.59 -1.61 -20.93
N ILE A 258 -2.85 -1.80 -22.25
CA ILE A 258 -4.23 -1.89 -22.77
C ILE A 258 -4.94 -3.10 -22.17
N PHE A 259 -4.28 -4.26 -22.14
CA PHE A 259 -4.85 -5.46 -21.52
C PHE A 259 -4.99 -5.33 -20.01
N MET A 260 -4.01 -4.73 -19.32
CA MET A 260 -4.13 -4.44 -17.89
C MET A 260 -5.40 -3.62 -17.61
N GLN A 261 -5.68 -2.58 -18.40
CA GLN A 261 -6.89 -1.78 -18.28
C GLN A 261 -8.16 -2.59 -18.53
N MET A 262 -8.16 -3.47 -19.56
CA MET A 262 -9.30 -4.35 -19.84
C MET A 262 -9.60 -5.34 -18.71
N PHE A 263 -8.59 -5.82 -18.00
CA PHE A 263 -8.72 -6.72 -16.86
C PHE A 263 -8.94 -5.99 -15.53
N GLY A 264 -9.03 -4.66 -15.54
CA GLY A 264 -9.21 -3.86 -14.33
C GLY A 264 -8.00 -3.88 -13.39
N LEU A 265 -6.80 -4.13 -13.92
CA LEU A 265 -5.56 -4.09 -13.15
C LEU A 265 -5.05 -2.66 -13.02
N THR A 266 -4.50 -2.34 -11.87
CA THR A 266 -3.87 -1.04 -11.60
C THR A 266 -2.36 -1.09 -11.83
N ILE A 267 -1.78 0.05 -12.16
CA ILE A 267 -0.33 0.22 -12.15
C ILE A 267 0.10 0.27 -10.68
N ASN A 268 0.87 -0.72 -10.26
CA ASN A 268 1.44 -0.83 -8.94
C ASN A 268 2.83 -1.46 -9.01
N LEU A 269 3.52 -1.53 -7.88
CA LEU A 269 4.89 -2.04 -7.81
C LEU A 269 5.03 -3.44 -8.43
N ILE A 270 4.05 -4.32 -8.21
CA ILE A 270 4.08 -5.72 -8.68
C ILE A 270 3.89 -5.80 -10.19
N THR A 271 2.93 -5.03 -10.74
CA THR A 271 2.70 -4.99 -12.19
C THR A 271 3.87 -4.33 -12.92
N LEU A 272 4.50 -3.31 -12.32
CA LEU A 272 5.71 -2.69 -12.86
C LEU A 272 6.92 -3.64 -12.82
N PHE A 273 7.12 -4.40 -11.74
CA PHE A 273 8.14 -5.45 -11.70
C PHE A 273 7.90 -6.54 -12.75
N ALA A 274 6.64 -6.92 -12.97
CA ALA A 274 6.31 -7.85 -14.06
C ALA A 274 6.71 -7.27 -15.42
N LEU A 275 6.48 -5.99 -15.68
CA LEU A 275 6.88 -5.33 -16.92
C LEU A 275 8.41 -5.25 -17.09
N VAL A 276 9.16 -4.96 -16.01
CA VAL A 276 10.64 -4.98 -16.04
C VAL A 276 11.15 -6.37 -16.43
N LEU A 277 10.60 -7.42 -15.81
CA LEU A 277 10.95 -8.80 -16.14
C LEU A 277 10.52 -9.16 -17.55
N ALA A 278 9.35 -8.69 -17.99
CA ALA A 278 8.84 -8.94 -19.34
C ALA A 278 9.76 -8.38 -20.43
N ILE A 279 10.50 -7.27 -20.19
CA ILE A 279 11.45 -6.72 -21.19
C ILE A 279 12.42 -7.81 -21.67
N GLY A 280 13.01 -8.58 -20.75
CA GLY A 280 13.96 -9.64 -21.11
C GLY A 280 13.33 -10.72 -21.96
N ILE A 281 12.11 -11.15 -21.65
CA ILE A 281 11.39 -12.21 -22.39
C ILE A 281 10.89 -11.69 -23.74
N VAL A 282 10.35 -10.48 -23.78
CA VAL A 282 9.81 -9.85 -24.99
C VAL A 282 10.89 -9.62 -26.06
N VAL A 283 12.08 -9.25 -25.63
CA VAL A 283 13.20 -9.02 -26.55
C VAL A 283 13.63 -10.32 -27.24
N ASP A 284 13.58 -11.44 -26.52
CA ASP A 284 14.07 -12.74 -27.02
C ASP A 284 13.32 -13.18 -28.27
N ASP A 285 12.00 -13.10 -28.28
CA ASP A 285 11.18 -13.41 -29.45
C ASP A 285 11.56 -12.60 -30.69
N ALA A 286 11.79 -11.29 -30.50
CA ALA A 286 12.18 -10.40 -31.60
C ALA A 286 13.60 -10.67 -32.09
N ILE A 287 14.55 -11.00 -31.18
CA ILE A 287 15.93 -11.35 -31.55
C ILE A 287 15.96 -12.60 -32.40
N VAL A 288 15.25 -13.65 -32.01
CA VAL A 288 15.19 -14.93 -32.78
C VAL A 288 14.75 -14.71 -34.22
N VAL A 289 13.73 -13.86 -34.41
CA VAL A 289 13.26 -13.53 -35.77
C VAL A 289 14.32 -12.75 -36.56
N VAL A 290 14.92 -11.71 -35.96
CA VAL A 290 15.93 -10.86 -36.63
C VAL A 290 17.16 -11.69 -37.00
N GLU A 291 17.64 -12.53 -36.07
CA GLU A 291 18.81 -13.40 -36.28
C GLU A 291 18.56 -14.43 -37.41
N ALA A 292 17.40 -15.12 -37.38
CA ALA A 292 17.04 -16.06 -38.41
C ALA A 292 16.93 -15.39 -39.80
N VAL A 293 16.37 -14.18 -39.89
CA VAL A 293 16.32 -13.40 -41.14
C VAL A 293 17.72 -13.04 -41.61
N HIS A 294 18.59 -12.58 -40.69
CA HIS A 294 19.95 -12.22 -41.02
C HIS A 294 20.77 -13.40 -41.51
N ALA A 295 20.69 -14.54 -40.80
CA ALA A 295 21.35 -15.78 -41.20
C ALA A 295 20.89 -16.24 -42.59
N LYS A 296 19.58 -16.19 -42.87
CA LYS A 296 19.02 -16.60 -44.17
C LYS A 296 19.44 -15.67 -45.31
N MET A 297 19.58 -14.36 -45.02
CA MET A 297 20.12 -13.38 -45.98
C MET A 297 21.58 -13.68 -46.33
N GLU A 298 22.39 -14.08 -45.34
CA GLU A 298 23.82 -14.40 -45.54
C GLU A 298 24.02 -15.74 -46.23
N GLU A 299 23.35 -16.79 -45.76
CA GLU A 299 23.53 -18.16 -46.29
C GLU A 299 23.03 -18.33 -47.74
N GLU A 300 21.87 -17.75 -48.03
CA GLU A 300 21.21 -17.98 -49.33
C GLU A 300 21.26 -16.74 -50.26
N HIS A 301 21.95 -15.69 -49.85
CA HIS A 301 22.08 -14.42 -50.60
C HIS A 301 20.74 -13.78 -50.98
N LEU A 302 19.70 -13.95 -50.17
CA LEU A 302 18.36 -13.46 -50.42
C LEU A 302 18.21 -11.97 -50.13
N SER A 303 17.23 -11.34 -50.77
CA SER A 303 16.77 -10.01 -50.37
C SER A 303 16.06 -10.08 -49.02
N PRO A 304 16.03 -8.97 -48.22
CA PRO A 304 15.37 -8.95 -46.90
C PRO A 304 13.92 -9.46 -46.95
N TYR A 305 13.16 -9.05 -47.95
CA TYR A 305 11.77 -9.51 -48.14
C TYR A 305 11.64 -11.00 -48.36
N GLN A 306 12.50 -11.60 -49.23
CA GLN A 306 12.50 -13.03 -49.53
C GLN A 306 12.96 -13.85 -48.32
N ALA A 307 13.99 -13.37 -47.59
CA ALA A 307 14.47 -14.01 -46.37
C ALA A 307 13.38 -14.04 -45.31
N VAL A 308 12.70 -12.92 -45.05
CA VAL A 308 11.57 -12.85 -44.10
C VAL A 308 10.47 -13.84 -44.45
N LYS A 309 10.04 -13.89 -45.70
CA LYS A 309 8.98 -14.81 -46.14
C LYS A 309 9.35 -16.30 -45.93
N LYS A 310 10.63 -16.65 -46.10
CA LYS A 310 11.13 -18.00 -45.88
C LYS A 310 11.24 -18.33 -44.40
N VAL A 311 11.87 -17.45 -43.65
CA VAL A 311 12.05 -17.58 -42.18
C VAL A 311 10.71 -17.69 -41.44
N LEU A 312 9.73 -16.87 -41.79
CA LEU A 312 8.39 -16.98 -41.16
C LEU A 312 7.76 -18.37 -41.35
N LYS A 313 7.95 -19.02 -42.49
CA LYS A 313 7.46 -20.37 -42.67
C LYS A 313 8.18 -21.42 -41.82
N GLU A 314 9.47 -21.18 -41.55
CA GLU A 314 10.31 -22.09 -40.78
C GLU A 314 10.11 -21.92 -39.27
N ILE A 315 9.98 -20.67 -38.75
CA ILE A 315 10.03 -20.41 -37.31
C ILE A 315 8.68 -20.05 -36.67
N SER A 316 7.63 -19.71 -37.46
CA SER A 316 6.35 -19.26 -36.87
C SER A 316 5.76 -20.29 -35.90
N GLY A 317 5.83 -21.58 -36.25
CA GLY A 317 5.38 -22.66 -35.37
C GLY A 317 6.14 -22.73 -34.05
N ALA A 318 7.46 -22.52 -34.10
CA ALA A 318 8.31 -22.50 -32.90
C ALA A 318 8.00 -21.29 -32.01
N VAL A 319 7.87 -20.07 -32.59
CA VAL A 319 7.52 -18.88 -31.86
C VAL A 319 6.15 -19.00 -31.16
N ILE A 320 5.14 -19.51 -31.90
CA ILE A 320 3.81 -19.75 -31.29
C ILE A 320 3.90 -20.77 -30.16
N ALA A 321 4.65 -21.87 -30.34
CA ALA A 321 4.80 -22.88 -29.29
C ALA A 321 5.50 -22.34 -28.06
N ILE A 322 6.55 -21.52 -28.20
CA ILE A 322 7.27 -20.88 -27.11
C ILE A 322 6.34 -19.90 -26.37
N THR A 323 5.64 -19.03 -27.11
CA THR A 323 4.69 -18.07 -26.54
C THR A 323 3.59 -18.78 -25.73
N LEU A 324 3.00 -19.85 -26.26
CA LEU A 324 1.99 -20.63 -25.55
C LEU A 324 2.54 -21.33 -24.32
N LEU A 325 3.74 -21.94 -24.43
CA LEU A 325 4.39 -22.61 -23.32
C LEU A 325 4.70 -21.62 -22.17
N MET A 326 5.30 -20.49 -22.50
CA MET A 326 5.64 -19.46 -21.53
C MET A 326 4.38 -18.87 -20.88
N THR A 327 3.33 -18.61 -21.65
CA THR A 327 2.04 -18.15 -21.12
C THR A 327 1.40 -19.18 -20.20
N ALA A 328 1.44 -20.47 -20.57
CA ALA A 328 0.85 -21.55 -19.79
C ALA A 328 1.46 -21.70 -18.39
N VAL A 329 2.72 -21.33 -18.19
CA VAL A 329 3.37 -21.31 -16.86
C VAL A 329 2.70 -20.32 -15.90
N PHE A 330 2.19 -19.19 -16.41
CA PHE A 330 1.55 -18.17 -15.59
C PHE A 330 0.06 -18.42 -15.34
N VAL A 331 -0.59 -19.30 -16.13
CA VAL A 331 -2.02 -19.62 -15.98
C VAL A 331 -2.37 -20.14 -14.57
N PRO A 332 -1.69 -21.16 -14.01
CA PRO A 332 -1.98 -21.61 -12.64
C PRO A 332 -1.81 -20.54 -11.59
N VAL A 333 -0.81 -19.65 -11.76
CA VAL A 333 -0.52 -18.56 -10.84
C VAL A 333 -1.64 -17.51 -10.87
N ALA A 334 -2.25 -17.26 -12.03
CA ALA A 334 -3.39 -16.35 -12.18
C ALA A 334 -4.66 -16.82 -11.45
N PHE A 335 -4.77 -18.12 -11.15
CA PHE A 335 -5.91 -18.71 -10.43
C PHE A 335 -5.64 -18.94 -8.94
N MET A 336 -4.50 -18.53 -8.41
CA MET A 336 -4.23 -18.62 -6.97
C MET A 336 -5.23 -17.78 -6.17
N SER A 337 -5.71 -18.35 -5.06
CA SER A 337 -6.64 -17.70 -4.14
C SER A 337 -5.95 -17.24 -2.85
N GLY A 338 -6.66 -16.42 -2.06
CA GLY A 338 -6.15 -15.88 -0.80
C GLY A 338 -5.34 -14.59 -0.98
N PRO A 339 -4.83 -14.00 0.12
CA PRO A 339 -4.07 -12.74 0.09
C PRO A 339 -2.85 -12.78 -0.83
N VAL A 340 -2.13 -13.90 -0.81
CA VAL A 340 -0.99 -14.17 -1.72
C VAL A 340 -1.43 -14.18 -3.18
N GLY A 341 -2.59 -14.79 -3.45
CA GLY A 341 -3.15 -14.90 -4.80
C GLY A 341 -3.45 -13.56 -5.43
N ILE A 342 -3.84 -12.54 -4.65
CA ILE A 342 -4.12 -11.19 -5.16
C ILE A 342 -2.86 -10.59 -5.80
N PHE A 343 -1.70 -10.72 -5.14
CA PHE A 343 -0.42 -10.23 -5.63
C PHE A 343 0.05 -11.02 -6.86
N TYR A 344 0.10 -12.33 -6.75
CA TYR A 344 0.59 -13.18 -7.83
C TYR A 344 -0.31 -13.18 -9.07
N ARG A 345 -1.62 -13.01 -8.91
CA ARG A 345 -2.57 -12.88 -10.00
C ARG A 345 -2.28 -11.67 -10.88
N GLN A 346 -2.04 -10.50 -10.27
CA GLN A 346 -1.70 -9.29 -11.03
C GLN A 346 -0.39 -9.46 -11.79
N PHE A 347 0.63 -10.01 -11.11
CA PHE A 347 1.90 -10.35 -11.74
C PHE A 347 1.73 -11.30 -12.91
N ALA A 348 1.02 -12.41 -12.70
CA ALA A 348 0.84 -13.45 -13.71
C ALA A 348 0.07 -12.97 -14.93
N ILE A 349 -1.01 -12.21 -14.76
CA ILE A 349 -1.79 -11.65 -15.87
C ILE A 349 -0.95 -10.65 -16.66
N THR A 350 -0.20 -9.76 -15.98
CA THR A 350 0.68 -8.79 -16.63
C THR A 350 1.77 -9.49 -17.44
N MET A 351 2.40 -10.51 -16.87
CA MET A 351 3.41 -11.33 -17.57
C MET A 351 2.83 -12.07 -18.76
N ALA A 352 1.73 -12.79 -18.56
CA ALA A 352 1.09 -13.58 -19.63
C ALA A 352 0.66 -12.71 -20.81
N THR A 353 0.05 -11.55 -20.54
CA THR A 353 -0.35 -10.60 -21.59
C THR A 353 0.84 -10.01 -22.32
N SER A 354 1.92 -9.67 -21.61
CA SER A 354 3.16 -9.16 -22.21
C SER A 354 3.80 -10.21 -23.15
N ILE A 355 3.83 -11.47 -22.74
CA ILE A 355 4.38 -12.59 -23.53
C ILE A 355 3.53 -12.84 -24.79
N VAL A 356 2.20 -12.88 -24.66
CA VAL A 356 1.31 -13.05 -25.81
C VAL A 356 1.49 -11.93 -26.81
N LEU A 357 1.58 -10.70 -26.34
CA LEU A 357 1.83 -9.53 -27.20
C LEU A 357 3.22 -9.58 -27.84
N SER A 358 4.24 -10.05 -27.12
CA SER A 358 5.57 -10.28 -27.67
C SER A 358 5.53 -11.21 -28.87
N GLY A 359 4.90 -12.37 -28.71
CA GLY A 359 4.74 -13.33 -29.81
C GLY A 359 4.00 -12.75 -31.01
N LEU A 360 2.93 -11.97 -30.78
CA LEU A 360 2.21 -11.27 -31.85
C LEU A 360 3.10 -10.25 -32.55
N VAL A 361 3.84 -9.43 -31.81
CA VAL A 361 4.77 -8.43 -32.35
C VAL A 361 5.92 -9.10 -33.11
N ALA A 362 6.46 -10.22 -32.59
CA ALA A 362 7.51 -10.98 -33.23
C ALA A 362 7.07 -11.60 -34.57
N LEU A 363 5.80 -11.97 -34.69
CA LEU A 363 5.27 -12.56 -35.92
C LEU A 363 4.65 -11.54 -36.90
N THR A 364 4.44 -10.32 -36.49
CA THR A 364 3.81 -9.27 -37.32
C THR A 364 4.75 -8.08 -37.54
N LEU A 365 5.02 -7.30 -36.53
CA LEU A 365 5.80 -6.07 -36.62
C LEU A 365 7.28 -6.33 -36.92
N THR A 366 7.90 -7.28 -36.23
CA THR A 366 9.33 -7.59 -36.36
C THR A 366 9.68 -8.03 -37.79
N PRO A 367 8.97 -8.94 -38.47
CA PRO A 367 9.22 -9.29 -39.85
C PRO A 367 9.07 -8.13 -40.83
N VAL A 368 8.07 -7.28 -40.62
CA VAL A 368 7.86 -6.06 -41.44
C VAL A 368 9.04 -5.11 -41.28
N LEU A 369 9.48 -4.88 -40.06
CA LEU A 369 10.65 -4.03 -39.80
C LEU A 369 11.94 -4.64 -40.38
N CYS A 370 12.11 -5.97 -40.34
CA CYS A 370 13.22 -6.66 -41.01
C CYS A 370 13.21 -6.40 -42.53
N ALA A 371 12.06 -6.56 -43.16
CA ALA A 371 11.94 -6.32 -44.62
C ALA A 371 12.21 -4.87 -45.02
N MET A 372 11.89 -3.89 -44.14
CA MET A 372 12.05 -2.47 -44.43
C MET A 372 13.43 -1.91 -44.04
N LEU A 373 14.00 -2.34 -42.93
CA LEU A 373 15.19 -1.70 -42.35
C LEU A 373 16.49 -2.44 -42.72
N LEU A 374 16.44 -3.78 -42.89
CA LEU A 374 17.64 -4.54 -43.23
C LEU A 374 18.09 -4.23 -44.65
N LYS A 375 19.40 -4.20 -44.86
CA LYS A 375 20.01 -4.00 -46.17
C LYS A 375 20.95 -5.16 -46.52
N ASN A 376 20.91 -5.55 -47.78
CA ASN A 376 21.84 -6.53 -48.30
C ASN A 376 23.23 -5.88 -48.46
N ASN A 377 24.15 -6.21 -47.54
CA ASN A 377 25.50 -5.66 -47.52
C ASN A 377 26.53 -6.66 -48.08
N HIS A 378 26.12 -7.63 -48.92
CA HIS A 378 27.05 -8.61 -49.48
C HIS A 378 28.25 -7.95 -50.15
N GLY A 379 29.45 -8.29 -49.70
CA GLY A 379 30.70 -7.88 -50.36
C GLY A 379 31.21 -6.48 -50.10
N LYS A 380 30.56 -5.63 -49.29
CA LYS A 380 31.08 -4.31 -48.99
C LYS A 380 32.02 -4.39 -47.75
N PRO A 381 33.28 -3.91 -47.88
CA PRO A 381 34.19 -3.89 -46.73
C PRO A 381 33.60 -3.01 -45.62
N ARG A 382 33.50 -3.58 -44.41
CA ARG A 382 33.09 -2.79 -43.22
C ARG A 382 34.04 -1.60 -43.02
N ARG A 383 33.49 -0.40 -42.92
CA ARG A 383 34.30 0.81 -42.61
C ARG A 383 35.04 0.59 -41.29
N LYS A 384 36.36 0.87 -41.27
CA LYS A 384 37.19 0.75 -40.06
C LYS A 384 36.91 1.89 -39.07
N THR A 385 35.77 1.83 -38.37
CA THR A 385 35.45 2.76 -37.29
C THR A 385 35.94 2.15 -35.95
N PRO A 386 36.20 2.98 -34.91
CA PRO A 386 36.58 2.45 -33.58
C PRO A 386 35.55 1.49 -33.01
N ILE A 387 34.27 1.73 -33.26
CA ILE A 387 33.17 0.86 -32.87
C ILE A 387 33.28 -0.51 -33.55
N ASN A 388 33.54 -0.57 -34.85
CA ASN A 388 33.67 -1.82 -35.56
C ASN A 388 34.92 -2.62 -35.10
N ARG A 389 36.01 -1.94 -34.71
CA ARG A 389 37.19 -2.58 -34.12
C ARG A 389 36.88 -3.23 -32.77
N PHE A 390 36.06 -2.57 -31.96
CA PHE A 390 35.58 -3.12 -30.67
C PHE A 390 34.68 -4.32 -30.90
N LEU A 391 33.71 -4.23 -31.83
CA LEU A 391 32.83 -5.36 -32.20
C LEU A 391 33.63 -6.56 -32.73
N ASP A 392 34.64 -6.34 -33.59
CA ASP A 392 35.50 -7.40 -34.10
C ASP A 392 36.35 -8.06 -33.00
N TRP A 393 36.76 -7.29 -31.99
CA TRP A 393 37.44 -7.81 -30.80
C TRP A 393 36.49 -8.66 -29.96
N PHE A 394 35.27 -8.16 -29.71
CA PHE A 394 34.22 -8.88 -28.98
C PHE A 394 33.85 -10.19 -29.69
N ASN A 395 33.58 -10.17 -30.98
CA ASN A 395 33.20 -11.34 -31.77
C ASN A 395 34.31 -12.42 -31.76
N ARG A 396 35.58 -12.04 -31.90
CA ARG A 396 36.70 -12.97 -31.77
C ARG A 396 36.80 -13.62 -30.38
N GLY A 397 36.48 -12.86 -29.33
CA GLY A 397 36.37 -13.37 -27.97
C GLY A 397 35.26 -14.37 -27.82
N PHE A 398 34.10 -14.04 -28.37
CA PHE A 398 32.89 -14.88 -28.35
C PHE A 398 33.09 -16.17 -29.15
N GLU A 399 33.67 -16.11 -30.33
CA GLU A 399 34.02 -17.31 -31.14
C GLU A 399 34.95 -18.28 -30.40
N LYS A 400 35.94 -17.75 -29.68
CA LYS A 400 36.82 -18.58 -28.81
C LYS A 400 36.07 -19.26 -27.69
N LEU A 401 35.13 -18.54 -27.07
CA LEU A 401 34.26 -19.06 -26.01
C LEU A 401 33.33 -20.15 -26.56
N THR A 402 32.70 -19.90 -27.70
CA THR A 402 31.84 -20.86 -28.41
C THR A 402 32.61 -22.12 -28.80
N GLY A 403 33.85 -21.97 -29.31
CA GLY A 403 34.69 -23.12 -29.63
C GLY A 403 35.05 -23.99 -28.40
N ARG A 404 35.33 -23.36 -27.25
CA ARG A 404 35.54 -24.08 -25.99
C ARG A 404 34.27 -24.78 -25.49
N TYR A 405 33.11 -24.11 -25.58
CA TYR A 405 31.83 -24.66 -25.20
C TYR A 405 31.47 -25.89 -26.07
N VAL A 406 31.56 -25.78 -27.40
CA VAL A 406 31.33 -26.89 -28.32
C VAL A 406 32.31 -28.05 -28.05
N GLY A 407 33.60 -27.77 -27.78
CA GLY A 407 34.57 -28.75 -27.40
C GLY A 407 34.22 -29.50 -26.11
N LEU A 408 33.70 -28.79 -25.10
CA LEU A 408 33.23 -29.37 -23.83
C LEU A 408 31.96 -30.22 -24.08
N LEU A 409 31.01 -29.65 -24.83
CA LEU A 409 29.76 -30.30 -25.14
C LEU A 409 29.97 -31.63 -25.87
N ASN A 410 30.86 -31.66 -26.88
CA ASN A 410 31.24 -32.90 -27.63
C ASN A 410 31.83 -33.97 -26.73
N LYS A 411 32.52 -33.58 -25.62
CA LYS A 411 33.06 -34.56 -24.64
C LYS A 411 31.97 -35.16 -23.76
N ILE A 412 30.89 -34.37 -23.49
CA ILE A 412 29.81 -34.76 -22.56
C ILE A 412 28.70 -35.53 -23.31
N VAL A 413 28.28 -35.06 -24.49
CA VAL A 413 27.17 -35.65 -25.29
C VAL A 413 27.35 -37.15 -25.52
N ASN A 414 28.57 -37.59 -25.75
CA ASN A 414 28.87 -39.00 -25.97
C ASN A 414 28.95 -39.84 -24.69
N ARG A 415 28.84 -39.23 -23.52
CA ARG A 415 28.99 -39.88 -22.19
C ARG A 415 27.71 -39.80 -21.38
N ARG A 416 26.72 -40.67 -21.72
CA ARG A 416 25.40 -40.70 -21.06
C ARG A 416 25.47 -40.75 -19.52
N LEU A 417 26.45 -41.50 -18.98
CA LEU A 417 26.66 -41.61 -17.52
C LEU A 417 27.05 -40.27 -16.89
N VAL A 418 27.90 -39.49 -17.55
CA VAL A 418 28.35 -38.15 -17.05
C VAL A 418 27.16 -37.19 -17.02
N THR A 419 26.34 -37.21 -18.09
CA THR A 419 25.13 -36.38 -18.15
C THR A 419 24.15 -36.75 -17.01
N ALA A 420 23.93 -38.05 -16.78
CA ALA A 420 23.05 -38.53 -15.72
C ALA A 420 23.58 -38.13 -14.32
N VAL A 421 24.89 -38.26 -14.07
CA VAL A 421 25.50 -37.86 -12.79
C VAL A 421 25.34 -36.36 -12.56
N ILE A 422 25.57 -35.53 -13.58
CA ILE A 422 25.40 -34.07 -13.48
C ILE A 422 23.94 -33.74 -13.15
N LEU A 423 22.95 -34.32 -13.82
CA LEU A 423 21.54 -34.11 -13.56
C LEU A 423 21.14 -34.50 -12.13
N ILE A 424 21.59 -35.67 -11.66
CA ILE A 424 21.34 -36.11 -10.27
C ILE A 424 22.03 -35.18 -9.27
N ALA A 425 23.25 -34.75 -9.53
CA ALA A 425 23.95 -33.81 -8.64
C ALA A 425 23.21 -32.46 -8.51
N PHE A 426 22.68 -31.91 -9.62
CA PHE A 426 21.84 -30.72 -9.59
C PHE A 426 20.54 -30.96 -8.84
N GLY A 427 19.86 -32.09 -9.07
CA GLY A 427 18.63 -32.45 -8.35
C GLY A 427 18.86 -32.56 -6.83
N LEU A 428 19.91 -33.23 -6.40
CA LEU A 428 20.28 -33.32 -4.99
C LEU A 428 20.69 -31.96 -4.41
N GLY A 429 21.37 -31.13 -5.21
CA GLY A 429 21.71 -29.76 -4.83
C GLY A 429 20.47 -28.90 -4.57
N ILE A 430 19.48 -28.93 -5.47
CA ILE A 430 18.22 -28.21 -5.32
C ILE A 430 17.49 -28.67 -4.05
N PHE A 431 17.38 -30.00 -3.84
CA PHE A 431 16.71 -30.55 -2.67
C PHE A 431 17.40 -30.13 -1.37
N GLY A 432 18.74 -30.26 -1.27
CA GLY A 432 19.49 -29.90 -0.08
C GLY A 432 19.52 -28.39 0.22
N LEU A 433 19.44 -27.52 -0.81
CA LEU A 433 19.37 -26.08 -0.63
C LEU A 433 17.97 -25.62 -0.25
N SER A 434 16.91 -26.24 -0.79
CA SER A 434 15.53 -25.86 -0.50
C SER A 434 15.15 -26.05 0.97
N GLU A 435 15.74 -27.06 1.65
CA GLU A 435 15.53 -27.26 3.10
C GLU A 435 16.22 -26.22 3.98
N LYS A 436 17.27 -25.56 3.47
CA LYS A 436 18.06 -24.57 4.24
C LYS A 436 17.60 -23.15 4.04
N LEU A 437 16.81 -22.88 3.01
CA LEU A 437 16.32 -21.53 2.72
C LEU A 437 15.14 -21.20 3.63
N PRO A 438 15.21 -20.08 4.37
CA PRO A 438 14.06 -19.64 5.17
C PRO A 438 12.89 -19.28 4.23
N SER A 439 11.71 -19.79 4.57
CA SER A 439 10.49 -19.43 3.86
C SER A 439 9.94 -18.12 4.44
N GLY A 440 9.70 -17.13 3.59
CA GLY A 440 9.06 -15.87 3.93
C GLY A 440 8.01 -15.51 2.90
N PHE A 441 6.95 -14.83 3.32
CA PHE A 441 5.88 -14.42 2.42
C PHE A 441 6.19 -13.09 1.73
N ILE A 442 6.67 -12.12 2.51
CA ILE A 442 7.05 -10.80 2.04
C ILE A 442 8.51 -10.58 2.46
N PRO A 443 9.39 -10.15 1.56
CA PRO A 443 10.73 -9.75 1.95
C PRO A 443 10.67 -8.56 2.92
N SER A 444 11.63 -8.48 3.83
CA SER A 444 11.77 -7.32 4.71
C SER A 444 12.13 -6.09 3.87
N GLU A 445 11.32 -5.05 3.99
CA GLU A 445 11.51 -3.77 3.31
C GLU A 445 11.93 -2.70 4.33
N ASP A 446 12.87 -1.85 3.93
CA ASP A 446 13.21 -0.66 4.70
C ASP A 446 12.31 0.49 4.24
N GLN A 447 11.34 0.83 5.08
CA GLN A 447 10.37 1.91 4.83
C GLN A 447 10.82 3.25 5.45
N GLY A 448 12.05 3.33 5.95
CA GLY A 448 12.59 4.52 6.62
C GLY A 448 11.92 4.80 7.98
N MET A 449 11.27 3.80 8.59
CA MET A 449 10.55 3.93 9.86
C MET A 449 11.01 2.90 10.87
N ILE A 450 11.16 3.30 12.11
CA ILE A 450 11.46 2.43 13.24
C ILE A 450 10.32 2.48 14.23
N TYR A 451 9.70 1.33 14.48
CA TYR A 451 8.68 1.17 15.52
C TYR A 451 9.29 0.54 16.75
N ALA A 452 9.18 1.23 17.87
CA ALA A 452 9.56 0.69 19.16
C ALA A 452 8.32 0.33 19.98
N ILE A 453 8.15 -0.95 20.31
CA ILE A 453 7.05 -1.44 21.14
C ILE A 453 7.58 -1.64 22.57
N ILE A 454 7.03 -0.89 23.51
CA ILE A 454 7.36 -1.00 24.93
C ILE A 454 6.32 -1.84 25.62
N GLN A 455 6.74 -2.96 26.19
CA GLN A 455 5.88 -3.81 26.97
C GLN A 455 6.32 -3.79 28.45
N THR A 456 5.48 -3.23 29.29
CA THR A 456 5.72 -3.18 30.75
C THR A 456 5.11 -4.41 31.43
N PRO A 457 5.62 -4.81 32.62
CA PRO A 457 5.04 -5.91 33.38
C PRO A 457 3.55 -5.70 33.66
N PRO A 458 2.76 -6.80 33.73
CA PRO A 458 1.34 -6.70 34.08
C PRO A 458 1.13 -5.95 35.40
N GLY A 459 0.13 -5.07 35.45
CA GLY A 459 -0.15 -4.20 36.62
C GLY A 459 0.66 -2.93 36.67
N SER A 460 1.47 -2.61 35.67
CA SER A 460 2.11 -1.30 35.56
C SER A 460 1.08 -0.21 35.26
N THR A 461 1.28 0.95 35.88
CA THR A 461 0.43 2.14 35.62
C THR A 461 0.81 2.79 34.29
N LEU A 462 -0.11 3.59 33.76
CA LEU A 462 0.11 4.36 32.52
C LEU A 462 1.28 5.33 32.67
N GLU A 463 1.42 5.98 33.84
CA GLU A 463 2.52 6.92 34.14
C GLU A 463 3.87 6.20 34.04
N ARG A 464 4.00 5.00 34.62
CA ARG A 464 5.23 4.21 34.55
C ARG A 464 5.59 3.84 33.12
N THR A 465 4.60 3.46 32.31
CA THR A 465 4.81 3.15 30.89
C THR A 465 5.24 4.40 30.13
N ASN A 466 4.61 5.55 30.41
CA ASN A 466 4.95 6.81 29.77
C ASN A 466 6.37 7.31 30.16
N ASP A 467 6.79 7.11 31.42
CA ASP A 467 8.17 7.44 31.84
C ASP A 467 9.22 6.61 31.10
N ILE A 468 8.92 5.34 30.85
CA ILE A 468 9.82 4.47 30.05
C ILE A 468 9.83 4.93 28.59
N ALA A 469 8.68 5.30 28.02
CA ALA A 469 8.59 5.81 26.67
C ALA A 469 9.42 7.10 26.49
N ARG A 470 9.34 8.04 27.44
CA ARG A 470 10.16 9.27 27.43
C ARG A 470 11.65 8.98 27.51
N LYS A 471 12.08 7.99 28.31
CA LYS A 471 13.47 7.58 28.38
C LYS A 471 13.96 7.00 27.05
N LEU A 472 13.12 6.21 26.38
CA LEU A 472 13.43 5.67 25.07
C LEU A 472 13.51 6.78 24.01
N GLN A 473 12.58 7.72 24.03
CA GLN A 473 12.60 8.90 23.14
C GLN A 473 13.90 9.69 23.31
N ALA A 474 14.30 10.01 24.56
CA ALA A 474 15.53 10.73 24.83
C ALA A 474 16.82 9.98 24.41
N ILE A 475 16.75 8.66 24.27
CA ILE A 475 17.84 7.85 23.71
C ILE A 475 17.83 7.93 22.17
N ALA A 476 16.64 7.79 21.57
CA ALA A 476 16.49 7.83 20.10
C ALA A 476 16.88 9.19 19.50
N GLU A 477 16.65 10.31 20.22
CA GLU A 477 17.07 11.65 19.80
C GLU A 477 18.61 11.86 19.78
N LYS A 478 19.38 10.95 20.40
CA LYS A 478 20.84 11.02 20.44
C LYS A 478 21.54 10.16 19.38
N VAL A 479 20.79 9.34 18.69
CA VAL A 479 21.29 8.43 17.66
C VAL A 479 20.99 9.01 16.27
#